data_f956ff2b8d59b8214295faecc8aaa259
#
_entry.id   f956ff2b8d59b8214295faecc8aaa259
#
_cell.length_a   1.000
_cell.length_b   1.000
_cell.length_c   1.000
_cell.angle_alpha   90.00
_cell.angle_beta   90.00
_cell.angle_gamma   90.00
#
_symmetry.space_group_name_H-M   'P 1'
#
loop_
_entity.id
_entity.type
_entity.pdbx_description
1 polymer ?
#
loop_
_entity_poly.entity_id
_entity_poly.type
_entity_poly.pdbx_seq_one_letter_code
_entity_poly.pdbx_strand_id
1 'polypeptide(L)'
;MVYNLVAKYGLIPQCLYPDSFSATASSTLNSIIFTKLREDALILRKLLSNPSTSATTVSNAKAKMLRDIHTILTLTLGPPPSPSEPFTWDFTDKSGKARTVRTTPQRFAQDIYSPSFRITSAAIAGMVSLVHDPRHEPLTLLTVDRLGNVVGGRGVSYINVDMATLKRACVAMLRRGMPVFFGSDVGQFSDSRSGVMDLRLIDYEAGFNVSLLGMSKAERLRTGESQMTHAMVLTGVHVDERSGRTVRWRVQNSWGTAAGHDGWFVMGDAWMDKFVYQAVVDPSVLDEEVRKVLDSKPVVLPLWDPMGSLA
;
A
#
# COMPACT_ATOMS: atom_id res chain seq x y z
N MET A 1 -6.61 3.17 2.43
CA MET A 1 -7.12 1.79 2.22
C MET A 1 -6.82 0.87 3.41
N VAL A 2 -5.56 0.59 3.78
CA VAL A 2 -5.21 -0.28 4.94
C VAL A 2 -5.87 0.18 6.23
N TYR A 3 -5.88 1.50 6.52
CA TYR A 3 -6.55 2.06 7.68
C TYR A 3 -8.04 1.63 7.79
N ASN A 4 -8.78 1.62 6.68
CA ASN A 4 -10.20 1.22 6.69
C ASN A 4 -10.39 -0.24 7.12
N LEU A 5 -9.48 -1.13 6.69
CA LEU A 5 -9.52 -2.55 7.07
C LEU A 5 -9.22 -2.71 8.56
N VAL A 6 -8.17 -2.04 9.05
CA VAL A 6 -7.78 -2.08 10.46
C VAL A 6 -8.86 -1.47 11.35
N ALA A 7 -9.45 -0.34 10.95
CA ALA A 7 -10.53 0.30 11.72
C ALA A 7 -11.79 -0.60 11.78
N LYS A 8 -12.09 -1.33 10.72
CA LYS A 8 -13.29 -2.20 10.66
C LYS A 8 -13.08 -3.56 11.30
N TYR A 9 -11.94 -4.19 11.04
CA TYR A 9 -11.71 -5.60 11.40
C TYR A 9 -10.72 -5.78 12.56
N GLY A 10 -9.96 -4.76 12.88
CA GLY A 10 -8.92 -4.83 13.90
C GLY A 10 -7.63 -5.49 13.41
N LEU A 11 -6.80 -5.91 14.34
CA LEU A 11 -5.54 -6.62 14.12
C LEU A 11 -5.44 -7.83 15.05
N ILE A 12 -4.70 -8.83 14.59
CA ILE A 12 -4.32 -10.01 15.38
C ILE A 12 -2.82 -10.28 15.19
N PRO A 13 -2.09 -10.75 16.20
CA PRO A 13 -0.70 -11.16 16.02
C PRO A 13 -0.56 -12.29 15.00
N GLN A 14 0.43 -12.19 14.09
CA GLN A 14 0.64 -13.17 13.02
C GLN A 14 0.86 -14.59 13.54
N CYS A 15 1.47 -14.76 14.72
CA CYS A 15 1.66 -16.08 15.33
C CYS A 15 0.34 -16.79 15.70
N LEU A 16 -0.74 -16.05 15.90
CA LEU A 16 -2.09 -16.59 16.17
C LEU A 16 -2.90 -16.81 14.89
N TYR A 17 -2.52 -16.17 13.79
CA TYR A 17 -3.13 -16.31 12.49
C TYR A 17 -2.03 -16.33 11.41
N PRO A 18 -1.30 -17.44 11.28
CA PRO A 18 -0.19 -17.55 10.35
C PRO A 18 -0.67 -17.53 8.89
N ASP A 19 0.21 -17.09 8.00
CA ASP A 19 -0.08 -17.06 6.59
C ASP A 19 -0.34 -18.46 6.02
N SER A 20 -1.43 -18.59 5.25
CA SER A 20 -1.67 -19.78 4.45
C SER A 20 -0.75 -19.80 3.22
N PHE A 21 -0.63 -20.95 2.54
CA PHE A 21 0.10 -21.03 1.27
C PHE A 21 -0.44 -20.01 0.25
N SER A 22 -1.75 -19.87 0.14
CA SER A 22 -2.37 -18.91 -0.80
C SER A 22 -2.14 -17.44 -0.41
N ALA A 23 -1.87 -17.13 0.85
CA ALA A 23 -1.48 -15.79 1.26
C ALA A 23 -0.06 -15.45 0.81
N THR A 24 0.86 -16.41 0.86
CA THR A 24 2.26 -16.23 0.43
C THR A 24 2.43 -16.31 -1.10
N ALA A 25 1.50 -16.94 -1.83
CA ALA A 25 1.52 -17.13 -3.28
C ALA A 25 0.14 -16.83 -3.89
N SER A 26 -0.31 -15.58 -3.79
CA SER A 26 -1.71 -15.17 -4.05
C SER A 26 -2.09 -15.02 -5.53
N SER A 27 -1.17 -15.12 -6.48
CA SER A 27 -1.44 -14.81 -7.90
C SER A 27 -2.57 -15.66 -8.50
N THR A 28 -2.58 -16.97 -8.24
CA THR A 28 -3.63 -17.88 -8.72
C THR A 28 -4.97 -17.58 -8.05
N LEU A 29 -4.99 -17.36 -6.74
CA LEU A 29 -6.19 -16.97 -6.01
C LEU A 29 -6.76 -15.66 -6.55
N ASN A 30 -5.93 -14.65 -6.75
CA ASN A 30 -6.34 -13.36 -7.32
C ASN A 30 -6.96 -13.54 -8.72
N SER A 31 -6.37 -14.38 -9.58
CA SER A 31 -6.91 -14.68 -10.91
C SER A 31 -8.31 -15.30 -10.83
N ILE A 32 -8.53 -16.26 -9.93
CA ILE A 32 -9.83 -16.90 -9.71
C ILE A 32 -10.86 -15.86 -9.24
N ILE A 33 -10.53 -15.05 -8.24
CA ILE A 33 -11.43 -14.03 -7.68
C ILE A 33 -11.75 -12.97 -8.73
N PHE A 34 -10.77 -12.48 -9.51
CA PHE A 34 -11.02 -11.51 -10.58
C PHE A 34 -11.92 -12.06 -11.68
N THR A 35 -11.74 -13.32 -12.07
CA THR A 35 -12.63 -13.98 -13.05
C THR A 35 -14.05 -14.05 -12.51
N LYS A 36 -14.23 -14.52 -11.26
CA LYS A 36 -15.53 -14.60 -10.60
C LYS A 36 -16.21 -13.23 -10.48
N LEU A 37 -15.48 -12.20 -10.05
CA LEU A 37 -16.01 -10.84 -9.94
C LEU A 37 -16.48 -10.27 -11.29
N ARG A 38 -15.72 -10.52 -12.38
CA ARG A 38 -16.12 -10.08 -13.73
C ARG A 38 -17.38 -10.80 -14.22
N GLU A 39 -17.44 -12.10 -14.00
CA GLU A 39 -18.64 -12.91 -14.35
C GLU A 39 -19.87 -12.43 -13.57
N ASP A 40 -19.74 -12.26 -12.26
CA ASP A 40 -20.81 -11.78 -11.38
C ASP A 40 -21.27 -10.36 -11.75
N ALA A 41 -20.34 -9.49 -12.09
CA ALA A 41 -20.65 -8.13 -12.54
C ALA A 41 -21.49 -8.14 -13.84
N LEU A 42 -21.16 -9.03 -14.79
CA LEU A 42 -21.94 -9.18 -16.04
C LEU A 42 -23.36 -9.71 -15.74
N ILE A 43 -23.50 -10.68 -14.84
CA ILE A 43 -24.80 -11.22 -14.43
C ILE A 43 -25.63 -10.12 -13.76
N LEU A 44 -25.05 -9.37 -12.80
CA LEU A 44 -25.75 -8.27 -12.13
C LEU A 44 -26.16 -7.17 -13.12
N ARG A 45 -25.32 -6.82 -14.09
CA ARG A 45 -25.67 -5.85 -15.14
C ARG A 45 -26.87 -6.33 -15.96
N LYS A 46 -26.92 -7.61 -16.34
CA LYS A 46 -28.08 -8.19 -17.06
C LYS A 46 -29.34 -8.11 -16.23
N LEU A 47 -29.28 -8.45 -14.94
CA LEU A 47 -30.41 -8.35 -14.02
C LEU A 47 -30.91 -6.91 -13.88
N LEU A 48 -30.02 -5.96 -13.72
CA LEU A 48 -30.32 -4.52 -13.57
C LEU A 48 -30.89 -3.91 -14.87
N SER A 49 -30.48 -4.40 -16.04
CA SER A 49 -30.96 -3.93 -17.34
C SER A 49 -32.34 -4.48 -17.72
N ASN A 50 -32.85 -5.46 -16.99
CA ASN A 50 -34.18 -6.01 -17.24
C ASN A 50 -35.21 -5.32 -16.33
N PRO A 51 -36.12 -4.50 -16.90
CA PRO A 51 -37.15 -3.77 -16.13
C PRO A 51 -38.06 -4.66 -15.28
N SER A 52 -38.21 -5.95 -15.65
CA SER A 52 -39.04 -6.91 -14.92
C SER A 52 -38.32 -7.53 -13.70
N THR A 53 -37.04 -7.25 -13.50
CA THR A 53 -36.29 -7.81 -12.38
C THR A 53 -36.56 -7.02 -11.10
N SER A 54 -37.04 -7.71 -10.06
CA SER A 54 -37.26 -7.06 -8.77
C SER A 54 -35.93 -6.73 -8.04
N ALA A 55 -35.94 -5.68 -7.20
CA ALA A 55 -34.84 -5.35 -6.34
C ALA A 55 -34.44 -6.53 -5.43
N THR A 56 -35.38 -7.31 -4.98
CA THR A 56 -35.14 -8.51 -4.17
C THR A 56 -34.36 -9.56 -4.94
N THR A 57 -34.68 -9.78 -6.23
CA THR A 57 -33.95 -10.71 -7.09
C THR A 57 -32.46 -10.29 -7.23
N VAL A 58 -32.23 -9.01 -7.47
CA VAL A 58 -30.85 -8.46 -7.56
C VAL A 58 -30.11 -8.64 -6.24
N SER A 59 -30.76 -8.32 -5.11
CA SER A 59 -30.16 -8.45 -3.77
C SER A 59 -29.81 -9.91 -3.44
N ASN A 60 -30.70 -10.85 -3.74
CA ASN A 60 -30.47 -12.28 -3.52
C ASN A 60 -29.32 -12.82 -4.40
N ALA A 61 -29.27 -12.42 -5.66
CA ALA A 61 -28.18 -12.77 -6.56
C ALA A 61 -26.83 -12.26 -6.01
N LYS A 62 -26.76 -10.98 -5.63
CA LYS A 62 -25.56 -10.39 -5.03
C LYS A 62 -25.15 -11.11 -3.74
N ALA A 63 -26.10 -11.43 -2.87
CA ALA A 63 -25.82 -12.15 -1.62
C ALA A 63 -25.26 -13.55 -1.88
N LYS A 64 -25.78 -14.25 -2.91
CA LYS A 64 -25.21 -15.54 -3.32
C LYS A 64 -23.78 -15.39 -3.83
N MET A 65 -23.51 -14.44 -4.71
CA MET A 65 -22.18 -14.18 -5.27
C MET A 65 -21.15 -13.87 -4.17
N LEU A 66 -21.53 -13.05 -3.18
CA LEU A 66 -20.68 -12.76 -2.03
C LEU A 66 -20.39 -14.01 -1.20
N ARG A 67 -21.36 -14.91 -0.99
CA ARG A 67 -21.11 -16.19 -0.30
C ARG A 67 -20.18 -17.08 -1.09
N ASP A 68 -20.32 -17.16 -2.42
CA ASP A 68 -19.45 -17.97 -3.27
C ASP A 68 -17.99 -17.47 -3.15
N ILE A 69 -17.76 -16.16 -3.24
CA ILE A 69 -16.42 -15.53 -3.04
C ILE A 69 -15.90 -15.79 -1.63
N HIS A 70 -16.73 -15.59 -0.60
CA HIS A 70 -16.35 -15.85 0.79
C HIS A 70 -15.93 -17.31 1.00
N THR A 71 -16.63 -18.26 0.37
CA THR A 71 -16.27 -19.68 0.42
C THR A 71 -14.90 -19.94 -0.19
N ILE A 72 -14.61 -19.37 -1.38
CA ILE A 72 -13.30 -19.48 -2.03
C ILE A 72 -12.20 -18.94 -1.10
N LEU A 73 -12.39 -17.74 -0.55
CA LEU A 73 -11.42 -17.11 0.34
C LEU A 73 -11.23 -17.91 1.63
N THR A 74 -12.30 -18.43 2.23
CA THR A 74 -12.21 -19.23 3.47
C THR A 74 -11.48 -20.55 3.23
N LEU A 75 -11.70 -21.23 2.11
CA LEU A 75 -11.01 -22.47 1.76
C LEU A 75 -9.52 -22.27 1.48
N THR A 76 -9.13 -21.11 0.99
CA THR A 76 -7.76 -20.83 0.56
C THR A 76 -6.93 -20.07 1.60
N LEU A 77 -7.56 -19.21 2.40
CA LEU A 77 -6.88 -18.36 3.39
C LEU A 77 -7.17 -18.77 4.84
N GLY A 78 -8.17 -19.64 5.06
CA GLY A 78 -8.72 -19.94 6.37
C GLY A 78 -9.87 -18.99 6.77
N PRO A 79 -10.66 -19.36 7.80
CA PRO A 79 -11.75 -18.53 8.30
C PRO A 79 -11.19 -17.24 8.91
N PRO A 80 -11.72 -16.06 8.53
CA PRO A 80 -11.23 -14.81 9.08
C PRO A 80 -11.57 -14.70 10.58
N PRO A 81 -10.65 -14.15 11.41
CA PRO A 81 -10.95 -13.87 12.82
C PRO A 81 -12.12 -12.91 12.95
N SER A 82 -13.02 -13.16 13.90
CA SER A 82 -14.10 -12.22 14.19
C SER A 82 -13.53 -10.94 14.82
N PRO A 83 -13.93 -9.74 14.34
CA PRO A 83 -13.43 -8.48 14.88
C PRO A 83 -13.66 -8.26 16.38
N SER A 84 -14.73 -8.86 16.92
CA SER A 84 -15.20 -8.70 18.31
C SER A 84 -14.97 -9.92 19.18
N GLU A 85 -14.51 -11.05 18.64
CA GLU A 85 -14.25 -12.25 19.40
C GLU A 85 -12.91 -12.15 20.13
N PRO A 86 -12.84 -12.41 21.46
CA PRO A 86 -11.61 -12.30 22.21
C PRO A 86 -10.60 -13.37 21.81
N PHE A 87 -9.33 -12.98 21.71
CA PHE A 87 -8.19 -13.89 21.61
C PHE A 87 -7.25 -13.71 22.80
N THR A 88 -6.45 -14.73 23.07
CA THR A 88 -5.37 -14.70 24.07
C THR A 88 -4.03 -14.84 23.36
N TRP A 89 -3.10 -13.96 23.68
CA TRP A 89 -1.76 -13.95 23.14
C TRP A 89 -0.72 -13.99 24.25
N ASP A 90 0.00 -15.11 24.34
CA ASP A 90 1.12 -15.28 25.25
C ASP A 90 2.42 -15.02 24.51
N PHE A 91 3.28 -14.18 25.05
CA PHE A 91 4.57 -13.83 24.45
C PHE A 91 5.60 -13.46 25.53
N THR A 92 6.88 -13.51 25.15
CA THR A 92 7.97 -13.01 25.98
C THR A 92 8.35 -11.61 25.52
N ASP A 93 8.35 -10.64 26.42
CA ASP A 93 8.76 -9.27 26.11
C ASP A 93 10.29 -9.16 25.96
N LYS A 94 10.77 -7.98 25.55
CA LYS A 94 12.21 -7.72 25.35
C LYS A 94 13.07 -7.88 26.60
N SER A 95 12.46 -7.88 27.79
CA SER A 95 13.15 -8.11 29.07
C SER A 95 13.18 -9.59 29.47
N GLY A 96 12.65 -10.48 28.63
CA GLY A 96 12.54 -11.91 28.91
C GLY A 96 11.35 -12.29 29.80
N LYS A 97 10.45 -11.35 30.10
CA LYS A 97 9.29 -11.60 30.98
C LYS A 97 8.11 -12.13 30.14
N ALA A 98 7.50 -13.21 30.61
CA ALA A 98 6.26 -13.74 30.06
C ALA A 98 5.10 -12.73 30.26
N ARG A 99 4.32 -12.53 29.21
CA ARG A 99 3.16 -11.65 29.16
C ARG A 99 1.99 -12.36 28.52
N THR A 100 0.81 -12.07 29.00
CA THR A 100 -0.47 -12.52 28.42
C THR A 100 -1.33 -11.30 28.12
N VAL A 101 -1.80 -11.22 26.89
CA VAL A 101 -2.78 -10.20 26.44
C VAL A 101 -4.06 -10.91 26.06
N ARG A 102 -5.19 -10.51 26.65
CA ARG A 102 -6.53 -10.96 26.27
C ARG A 102 -7.33 -9.76 25.80
N THR A 103 -7.71 -9.75 24.54
CA THR A 103 -8.38 -8.61 23.91
C THR A 103 -9.12 -9.04 22.65
N THR A 104 -9.86 -8.16 22.00
CA THR A 104 -10.46 -8.38 20.69
C THR A 104 -9.58 -7.78 19.59
N PRO A 105 -9.66 -8.23 18.32
CA PRO A 105 -8.91 -7.64 17.23
C PRO A 105 -9.11 -6.13 17.07
N GLN A 106 -10.34 -5.63 17.23
CA GLN A 106 -10.60 -4.18 17.16
C GLN A 106 -9.93 -3.42 18.30
N ARG A 107 -10.05 -3.91 19.53
CA ARG A 107 -9.43 -3.26 20.70
C ARG A 107 -7.90 -3.32 20.63
N PHE A 108 -7.35 -4.46 20.20
CA PHE A 108 -5.91 -4.59 20.00
C PHE A 108 -5.36 -3.54 19.03
N ALA A 109 -6.07 -3.30 17.90
CA ALA A 109 -5.69 -2.25 16.94
C ALA A 109 -5.80 -0.83 17.52
N GLN A 110 -6.79 -0.56 18.39
CA GLN A 110 -6.98 0.73 19.04
C GLN A 110 -5.94 1.01 20.12
N ASP A 111 -5.50 -0.03 20.81
CA ASP A 111 -4.55 0.05 21.93
C ASP A 111 -3.07 0.01 21.47
N ILE A 112 -2.80 0.09 20.16
CA ILE A 112 -1.43 0.15 19.64
C ILE A 112 -0.74 1.39 20.21
N TYR A 113 0.27 1.12 21.03
CA TYR A 113 1.15 2.11 21.59
C TYR A 113 2.57 1.58 21.67
N SER A 114 3.50 2.30 21.07
CA SER A 114 4.93 1.98 21.16
C SER A 114 5.71 3.21 21.61
N PRO A 115 6.17 3.26 22.87
CA PRO A 115 7.01 4.36 23.34
C PRO A 115 8.29 4.53 22.50
N SER A 116 8.88 3.43 22.06
CA SER A 116 10.11 3.41 21.27
C SER A 116 9.96 4.08 19.89
N PHE A 117 8.78 3.93 19.29
CA PHE A 117 8.49 4.51 17.96
C PHE A 117 7.61 5.75 18.02
N ARG A 118 7.15 6.15 19.22
CA ARG A 118 6.20 7.26 19.41
C ARG A 118 4.95 7.15 18.53
N ILE A 119 4.55 5.92 18.17
CA ILE A 119 3.40 5.64 17.31
C ILE A 119 2.22 5.26 18.18
N THR A 120 1.06 5.89 17.91
CA THR A 120 -0.24 5.53 18.46
C THR A 120 -1.22 5.26 17.33
N SER A 121 -2.32 4.55 17.62
CA SER A 121 -3.39 4.36 16.63
C SER A 121 -3.93 5.69 16.08
N ALA A 122 -4.03 6.71 16.93
CA ALA A 122 -4.45 8.06 16.53
C ALA A 122 -3.44 8.73 15.57
N ALA A 123 -2.14 8.60 15.85
CA ALA A 123 -1.09 9.12 14.96
C ALA A 123 -1.13 8.44 13.59
N ILE A 124 -1.29 7.10 13.55
CA ILE A 124 -1.44 6.36 12.29
C ILE A 124 -2.68 6.81 11.53
N ALA A 125 -3.80 7.02 12.23
CA ALA A 125 -5.04 7.51 11.63
C ALA A 125 -4.93 8.92 11.03
N GLY A 126 -4.02 9.74 11.56
CA GLY A 126 -3.73 11.10 11.11
C GLY A 126 -2.71 11.20 9.99
N MET A 127 -2.05 10.10 9.60
CA MET A 127 -1.06 10.11 8.51
C MET A 127 -1.71 10.45 7.17
N VAL A 128 -0.93 11.10 6.31
CA VAL A 128 -1.36 11.55 4.97
C VAL A 128 -0.50 10.92 3.88
N SER A 129 -1.08 10.76 2.70
CA SER A 129 -0.38 10.26 1.52
C SER A 129 0.14 11.40 0.68
N LEU A 130 1.45 11.53 0.58
CA LEU A 130 2.09 12.31 -0.46
C LEU A 130 2.21 11.46 -1.72
N VAL A 131 2.00 12.05 -2.88
CA VAL A 131 2.27 11.41 -4.18
C VAL A 131 3.12 12.33 -5.05
N HIS A 132 3.85 11.72 -5.97
CA HIS A 132 4.50 12.45 -7.05
C HIS A 132 3.95 11.96 -8.38
N ASP A 133 2.95 12.68 -8.85
CA ASP A 133 2.34 12.53 -10.16
C ASP A 133 2.63 13.76 -11.03
N PRO A 134 3.70 13.74 -11.83
CA PRO A 134 4.10 14.90 -12.62
C PRO A 134 3.19 15.19 -13.83
N ARG A 135 2.05 14.51 -13.95
CA ARG A 135 0.98 14.86 -14.90
C ARG A 135 0.11 16.00 -14.38
N HIS A 136 0.19 16.28 -13.08
CA HIS A 136 -0.55 17.33 -12.36
C HIS A 136 0.42 18.29 -11.66
N GLU A 137 -0.02 19.54 -11.49
CA GLU A 137 0.78 20.52 -10.76
C GLU A 137 1.02 20.12 -9.31
N PRO A 138 2.20 20.41 -8.74
CA PRO A 138 2.43 20.28 -7.31
C PRO A 138 1.39 21.06 -6.49
N LEU A 139 1.20 20.67 -5.23
CA LEU A 139 0.21 21.25 -4.31
C LEU A 139 -1.25 21.07 -4.79
N THR A 140 -1.52 20.05 -5.58
CA THR A 140 -2.86 19.64 -5.97
C THR A 140 -3.32 18.47 -5.11
N LEU A 141 -4.56 18.52 -4.62
CA LEU A 141 -5.21 17.37 -3.97
C LEU A 141 -5.78 16.46 -5.05
N LEU A 142 -5.42 15.18 -5.02
CA LEU A 142 -5.91 14.16 -5.95
C LEU A 142 -6.74 13.12 -5.21
N THR A 143 -7.73 12.57 -5.88
CA THR A 143 -8.47 11.36 -5.47
C THR A 143 -8.79 10.52 -6.69
N VAL A 144 -9.20 9.27 -6.49
CA VAL A 144 -9.58 8.37 -7.60
C VAL A 144 -11.07 8.05 -7.49
N ASP A 145 -11.77 8.16 -8.62
CA ASP A 145 -13.22 7.93 -8.67
C ASP A 145 -13.60 6.54 -8.15
N ARG A 146 -14.52 6.50 -7.19
CA ARG A 146 -15.09 5.28 -6.61
C ARG A 146 -14.08 4.24 -6.09
N LEU A 147 -12.83 4.64 -5.84
CA LEU A 147 -11.80 3.76 -5.29
C LEU A 147 -11.96 3.64 -3.77
N GLY A 148 -12.41 2.49 -3.33
CA GLY A 148 -12.62 2.18 -1.92
C GLY A 148 -12.65 0.68 -1.66
N ASN A 149 -12.16 0.25 -0.50
CA ASN A 149 -12.12 -1.17 -0.09
C ASN A 149 -13.09 -1.52 1.04
N VAL A 150 -13.72 -0.52 1.65
CA VAL A 150 -14.72 -0.69 2.70
C VAL A 150 -15.88 0.26 2.43
N VAL A 151 -17.09 -0.26 2.38
CA VAL A 151 -18.31 0.56 2.23
C VAL A 151 -18.43 1.52 3.42
N GLY A 152 -18.55 2.83 3.13
CA GLY A 152 -18.57 3.89 4.15
C GLY A 152 -17.18 4.23 4.73
N GLY A 153 -16.11 3.59 4.25
CA GLY A 153 -14.73 3.92 4.64
C GLY A 153 -14.21 5.21 3.99
N ARG A 154 -13.05 5.66 4.44
CA ARG A 154 -12.38 6.82 3.86
C ARG A 154 -11.95 6.52 2.42
N GLY A 155 -12.24 7.42 1.49
CA GLY A 155 -11.69 7.40 0.13
C GLY A 155 -10.18 7.66 0.15
N VAL A 156 -9.53 7.44 -1.00
CA VAL A 156 -8.13 7.82 -1.16
C VAL A 156 -8.02 9.33 -1.29
N SER A 157 -6.97 9.88 -0.68
CA SER A 157 -6.65 11.30 -0.72
C SER A 157 -5.13 11.44 -0.84
N TYR A 158 -4.67 12.11 -1.87
CA TYR A 158 -3.26 12.24 -2.22
C TYR A 158 -2.89 13.72 -2.34
N ILE A 159 -1.90 14.16 -1.57
CA ILE A 159 -1.28 15.47 -1.75
C ILE A 159 -0.20 15.31 -2.82
N ASN A 160 -0.40 15.88 -4.00
CA ASN A 160 0.61 15.86 -5.05
C ASN A 160 1.73 16.86 -4.74
N VAL A 161 2.98 16.38 -4.74
CA VAL A 161 4.17 17.17 -4.46
C VAL A 161 5.30 16.83 -5.43
N ASP A 162 6.32 17.65 -5.50
CA ASP A 162 7.55 17.30 -6.20
C ASP A 162 8.36 16.21 -5.44
N MET A 163 9.27 15.54 -6.16
CA MET A 163 10.09 14.47 -5.55
C MET A 163 11.00 14.98 -4.42
N ALA A 164 11.47 16.22 -4.49
CA ALA A 164 12.31 16.79 -3.45
C ALA A 164 11.54 16.93 -2.13
N THR A 165 10.30 17.42 -2.20
CA THR A 165 9.39 17.51 -1.05
C THR A 165 9.04 16.13 -0.48
N LEU A 166 8.72 15.16 -1.34
CA LEU A 166 8.44 13.78 -0.93
C LEU A 166 9.65 13.17 -0.21
N LYS A 167 10.86 13.30 -0.77
CA LYS A 167 12.09 12.78 -0.16
C LYS A 167 12.41 13.48 1.18
N ARG A 168 12.25 14.82 1.26
CA ARG A 168 12.46 15.55 2.53
C ARG A 168 11.55 15.04 3.64
N ALA A 169 10.27 14.82 3.32
CA ALA A 169 9.32 14.25 4.28
C ALA A 169 9.72 12.85 4.73
N CYS A 170 10.14 11.97 3.81
CA CYS A 170 10.64 10.63 4.15
C CYS A 170 11.89 10.68 5.06
N VAL A 171 12.85 11.55 4.75
CA VAL A 171 14.04 11.75 5.59
C VAL A 171 13.67 12.25 6.98
N ALA A 172 12.73 13.21 7.07
CA ALA A 172 12.27 13.74 8.36
C ALA A 172 11.58 12.66 9.21
N MET A 173 10.76 11.79 8.61
CA MET A 173 10.16 10.63 9.27
C MET A 173 11.23 9.69 9.82
N LEU A 174 12.18 9.27 8.97
CA LEU A 174 13.24 8.32 9.34
C LEU A 174 14.16 8.88 10.44
N ARG A 175 14.48 10.17 10.41
CA ARG A 175 15.23 10.84 11.49
C ARG A 175 14.50 10.85 12.83
N ARG A 176 13.17 10.81 12.82
CA ARG A 176 12.34 10.65 14.04
C ARG A 176 12.19 9.19 14.48
N GLY A 177 12.83 8.24 13.79
CA GLY A 177 12.71 6.81 14.05
C GLY A 177 11.40 6.20 13.54
N MET A 178 10.65 6.90 12.68
CA MET A 178 9.39 6.43 12.11
C MET A 178 9.63 5.84 10.72
N PRO A 179 9.27 4.58 10.47
CA PRO A 179 9.31 3.98 9.13
C PRO A 179 8.28 4.63 8.21
N VAL A 180 8.51 4.58 6.89
CA VAL A 180 7.64 5.20 5.90
C VAL A 180 7.09 4.12 4.96
N PHE A 181 5.76 3.93 4.98
CA PHE A 181 5.08 3.12 3.98
C PHE A 181 5.10 3.87 2.64
N PHE A 182 5.49 3.20 1.55
CA PHE A 182 5.58 3.82 0.23
C PHE A 182 5.12 2.88 -0.87
N GLY A 183 4.62 3.46 -1.97
CA GLY A 183 4.18 2.76 -3.17
C GLY A 183 5.10 3.02 -4.35
N SER A 184 5.41 1.98 -5.10
CA SER A 184 6.35 2.02 -6.23
C SER A 184 5.98 1.04 -7.34
N ASP A 185 6.64 1.17 -8.50
CA ASP A 185 6.67 0.15 -9.54
C ASP A 185 7.90 -0.75 -9.34
N VAL A 186 7.75 -1.73 -8.45
CA VAL A 186 8.87 -2.56 -7.97
C VAL A 186 9.47 -3.46 -9.07
N GLY A 187 8.72 -3.76 -10.13
CA GLY A 187 9.19 -4.61 -11.23
C GLY A 187 10.24 -3.95 -12.14
N GLN A 188 10.38 -2.64 -12.05
CA GLN A 188 11.28 -1.87 -12.93
C GLN A 188 12.70 -1.84 -12.36
N PHE A 189 13.70 -2.28 -13.13
CA PHE A 189 15.12 -2.22 -12.75
C PHE A 189 15.37 -2.72 -11.31
N SER A 190 14.79 -3.89 -11.00
CA SER A 190 14.82 -4.50 -9.67
C SER A 190 15.16 -5.99 -9.79
N ASP A 191 15.96 -6.49 -8.87
CA ASP A 191 16.21 -7.92 -8.72
C ASP A 191 15.84 -8.38 -7.32
N SER A 192 14.84 -9.26 -7.24
CA SER A 192 14.31 -9.76 -5.98
C SER A 192 15.26 -10.70 -5.25
N ARG A 193 16.19 -11.35 -5.94
CA ARG A 193 17.15 -12.26 -5.34
C ARG A 193 18.23 -11.49 -4.57
N SER A 194 18.85 -10.49 -5.21
CA SER A 194 19.86 -9.66 -4.56
C SER A 194 19.27 -8.56 -3.66
N GLY A 195 17.98 -8.25 -3.81
CA GLY A 195 17.34 -7.16 -3.09
C GLY A 195 17.81 -5.78 -3.53
N VAL A 196 18.15 -5.62 -4.81
CA VAL A 196 18.66 -4.35 -5.37
C VAL A 196 17.64 -3.73 -6.29
N MET A 197 17.37 -2.45 -6.09
CA MET A 197 16.57 -1.56 -6.95
C MET A 197 17.45 -0.39 -7.39
N ASP A 198 18.02 -0.45 -8.59
CA ASP A 198 18.94 0.56 -9.12
C ASP A 198 18.81 0.66 -10.64
N LEU A 199 18.85 1.87 -11.20
CA LEU A 199 18.75 2.09 -12.65
C LEU A 199 19.89 1.46 -13.44
N ARG A 200 21.02 1.16 -12.79
CA ARG A 200 22.21 0.54 -13.39
C ARG A 200 22.22 -0.98 -13.24
N LEU A 201 21.17 -1.57 -12.68
CA LEU A 201 21.09 -3.02 -12.44
C LEU A 201 21.14 -3.82 -13.75
N ILE A 202 20.52 -3.27 -14.80
CA ILE A 202 20.48 -3.88 -16.13
C ILE A 202 20.99 -2.83 -17.13
N ASP A 203 22.07 -3.16 -17.82
CA ASP A 203 22.65 -2.32 -18.87
C ASP A 203 22.09 -2.74 -20.24
N TYR A 204 20.96 -2.14 -20.61
CA TYR A 204 20.32 -2.38 -21.90
C TYR A 204 21.12 -1.80 -23.08
N GLU A 205 21.93 -0.75 -22.84
CA GLU A 205 22.77 -0.18 -23.88
C GLU A 205 23.90 -1.14 -24.26
N ALA A 206 24.55 -1.77 -23.28
CA ALA A 206 25.55 -2.78 -23.53
C ALA A 206 24.96 -4.05 -24.22
N GLY A 207 23.74 -4.46 -23.83
CA GLY A 207 23.11 -5.67 -24.37
C GLY A 207 22.46 -5.49 -25.74
N PHE A 208 21.78 -4.37 -25.98
CA PHE A 208 20.91 -4.18 -27.14
C PHE A 208 21.13 -2.87 -27.89
N ASN A 209 22.08 -2.06 -27.47
CA ASN A 209 22.36 -0.72 -28.03
C ASN A 209 21.14 0.23 -27.96
N VAL A 210 20.28 0.07 -26.95
CA VAL A 210 19.10 0.91 -26.71
C VAL A 210 18.97 1.27 -25.22
N SER A 211 18.51 2.49 -24.92
CA SER A 211 18.16 2.89 -23.56
C SER A 211 16.65 2.71 -23.33
N LEU A 212 16.27 2.12 -22.19
CA LEU A 212 14.88 2.03 -21.74
C LEU A 212 14.54 3.08 -20.67
N LEU A 213 15.44 4.03 -20.42
CA LEU A 213 15.26 5.10 -19.43
C LEU A 213 14.90 6.45 -20.04
N GLY A 214 14.61 6.52 -21.35
CA GLY A 214 14.33 7.76 -22.08
C GLY A 214 13.02 8.45 -21.69
N MET A 215 11.99 7.69 -21.25
CA MET A 215 10.72 8.27 -20.82
C MET A 215 10.86 8.99 -19.47
N SER A 216 10.25 10.17 -19.37
CA SER A 216 9.98 10.84 -18.10
C SER A 216 8.96 10.04 -17.29
N LYS A 217 8.85 10.33 -15.99
CA LYS A 217 7.85 9.71 -15.11
C LYS A 217 6.41 10.01 -15.56
N ALA A 218 6.15 11.22 -16.05
CA ALA A 218 4.86 11.60 -16.61
C ALA A 218 4.48 10.78 -17.85
N GLU A 219 5.44 10.56 -18.75
CA GLU A 219 5.23 9.76 -19.96
C GLU A 219 4.97 8.30 -19.62
N ARG A 220 5.73 7.72 -18.68
CA ARG A 220 5.48 6.34 -18.19
C ARG A 220 4.07 6.17 -17.64
N LEU A 221 3.58 7.13 -16.85
CA LEU A 221 2.20 7.10 -16.33
C LEU A 221 1.16 7.25 -17.44
N ARG A 222 1.40 8.10 -18.46
CA ARG A 222 0.46 8.31 -19.58
C ARG A 222 0.36 7.12 -20.52
N THR A 223 1.46 6.42 -20.72
CA THR A 223 1.52 5.26 -21.63
C THR A 223 1.16 3.95 -20.94
N GLY A 224 1.01 3.94 -19.61
CA GLY A 224 0.81 2.72 -18.84
C GLY A 224 2.06 1.86 -18.68
N GLU A 225 3.25 2.40 -19.02
CA GLU A 225 4.53 1.71 -18.85
C GLU A 225 4.90 1.54 -17.37
N SER A 226 4.39 2.42 -16.50
CA SER A 226 4.62 2.34 -15.06
C SER A 226 3.36 2.71 -14.28
N GLN A 227 3.18 2.03 -13.16
CA GLN A 227 2.08 2.26 -12.22
C GLN A 227 2.50 1.83 -10.81
N MET A 228 1.74 2.21 -9.78
CA MET A 228 1.99 1.70 -8.43
C MET A 228 1.59 0.22 -8.34
N THR A 229 2.57 -0.69 -8.35
CA THR A 229 2.31 -2.14 -8.33
C THR A 229 2.53 -2.77 -6.97
N HIS A 230 3.33 -2.13 -6.10
CA HIS A 230 3.75 -2.75 -4.84
C HIS A 230 4.03 -1.73 -3.75
N ALA A 231 3.70 -2.10 -2.51
CA ALA A 231 3.98 -1.31 -1.32
C ALA A 231 5.06 -1.95 -0.46
N MET A 232 5.96 -1.12 0.05
CA MET A 232 7.06 -1.51 0.93
C MET A 232 7.26 -0.46 2.02
N VAL A 233 8.27 -0.65 2.87
CA VAL A 233 8.57 0.25 3.99
C VAL A 233 10.01 0.75 3.93
N LEU A 234 10.19 2.08 3.90
CA LEU A 234 11.51 2.71 4.12
C LEU A 234 11.85 2.64 5.61
N THR A 235 13.05 2.15 5.91
CA THR A 235 13.53 1.97 7.30
C THR A 235 14.86 2.66 7.57
N GLY A 236 15.50 3.21 6.53
CA GLY A 236 16.72 3.95 6.64
C GLY A 236 17.07 4.70 5.35
N VAL A 237 17.93 5.70 5.48
CA VAL A 237 18.42 6.50 4.37
C VAL A 237 19.89 6.82 4.57
N HIS A 238 20.67 6.72 3.50
CA HIS A 238 22.03 7.28 3.44
C HIS A 238 21.95 8.67 2.82
N VAL A 239 22.36 9.66 3.59
CA VAL A 239 22.50 11.05 3.15
C VAL A 239 23.99 11.37 3.11
N ASP A 240 24.48 11.87 1.98
CA ASP A 240 25.84 12.34 1.84
C ASP A 240 26.08 13.59 2.69
N GLU A 241 27.03 13.54 3.59
CA GLU A 241 27.25 14.60 4.59
C GLU A 241 27.72 15.93 3.98
N ARG A 242 28.38 15.89 2.80
CA ARG A 242 28.92 17.10 2.16
C ARG A 242 27.85 17.83 1.34
N SER A 243 27.06 17.07 0.58
CA SER A 243 26.05 17.64 -0.31
C SER A 243 24.66 17.72 0.31
N GLY A 244 24.40 17.01 1.40
CA GLY A 244 23.07 16.86 1.99
C GLY A 244 22.10 16.04 1.13
N ARG A 245 22.58 15.42 0.04
CA ARG A 245 21.76 14.65 -0.91
C ARG A 245 21.55 13.22 -0.42
N THR A 246 20.37 12.70 -0.67
CA THR A 246 20.07 11.27 -0.51
C THR A 246 20.82 10.45 -1.56
N VAL A 247 21.33 9.30 -1.17
CA VAL A 247 22.16 8.41 -2.02
C VAL A 247 21.45 7.08 -2.25
N ARG A 248 20.95 6.48 -1.16
CA ARG A 248 20.27 5.19 -1.18
C ARG A 248 19.38 5.03 0.05
N TRP A 249 18.40 4.14 -0.06
CA TRP A 249 17.40 3.87 0.94
C TRP A 249 17.41 2.40 1.33
N ARG A 250 17.18 2.11 2.61
CA ARG A 250 16.96 0.76 3.11
C ARG A 250 15.47 0.49 3.11
N VAL A 251 15.08 -0.62 2.49
CA VAL A 251 13.70 -1.01 2.29
C VAL A 251 13.44 -2.36 2.96
N GLN A 252 12.32 -2.49 3.66
CA GLN A 252 11.78 -3.75 4.11
C GLN A 252 10.67 -4.17 3.15
N ASN A 253 10.81 -5.36 2.56
CA ASN A 253 9.82 -5.95 1.66
C ASN A 253 9.02 -7.05 2.38
N SER A 254 7.85 -7.39 1.84
CA SER A 254 6.94 -8.40 2.39
C SER A 254 7.05 -9.79 1.72
N TRP A 255 8.08 -10.04 0.91
CA TRP A 255 8.23 -11.30 0.16
C TRP A 255 8.97 -12.41 0.93
N GLY A 256 9.07 -12.27 2.24
CA GLY A 256 9.74 -13.23 3.11
C GLY A 256 11.27 -13.12 3.11
N THR A 257 11.92 -13.95 3.92
CA THR A 257 13.37 -13.92 4.13
C THR A 257 14.17 -14.49 2.95
N ALA A 258 13.53 -15.20 2.04
CA ALA A 258 14.19 -15.72 0.83
C ALA A 258 14.44 -14.65 -0.24
N ALA A 259 13.79 -13.49 -0.14
CA ALA A 259 13.96 -12.37 -1.05
C ALA A 259 14.94 -11.34 -0.48
N GLY A 260 15.85 -10.85 -1.30
CA GLY A 260 16.89 -9.91 -0.90
C GLY A 260 17.80 -10.48 0.19
N HIS A 261 18.23 -9.63 1.11
CA HIS A 261 18.98 -10.06 2.29
C HIS A 261 18.05 -10.14 3.49
N ASP A 262 17.52 -11.33 3.79
CA ASP A 262 16.53 -11.57 4.85
C ASP A 262 15.28 -10.65 4.76
N GLY A 263 14.77 -10.44 3.54
CA GLY A 263 13.63 -9.56 3.28
C GLY A 263 13.99 -8.07 3.15
N TRP A 264 15.27 -7.72 3.25
CA TRP A 264 15.77 -6.36 3.12
C TRP A 264 16.29 -6.08 1.71
N PHE A 265 15.99 -4.86 1.24
CA PHE A 265 16.37 -4.35 -0.07
C PHE A 265 17.11 -3.03 0.05
N VAL A 266 17.90 -2.72 -0.97
CA VAL A 266 18.56 -1.43 -1.14
C VAL A 266 18.03 -0.76 -2.40
N MET A 267 17.56 0.46 -2.27
CA MET A 267 17.03 1.27 -3.35
C MET A 267 17.94 2.47 -3.60
N GLY A 268 18.41 2.60 -4.84
CA GLY A 268 19.17 3.78 -5.28
C GLY A 268 18.28 5.04 -5.34
N ASP A 269 18.84 6.20 -5.05
CA ASP A 269 18.06 7.46 -5.01
C ASP A 269 17.50 7.85 -6.38
N ALA A 270 18.24 7.61 -7.46
CA ALA A 270 17.77 7.81 -8.82
C ALA A 270 16.63 6.85 -9.22
N TRP A 271 16.61 5.64 -8.66
CA TRP A 271 15.49 4.71 -8.83
C TRP A 271 14.24 5.23 -8.13
N MET A 272 14.39 5.78 -6.92
CA MET A 272 13.28 6.42 -6.20
C MET A 272 12.65 7.55 -7.02
N ASP A 273 13.44 8.39 -7.68
CA ASP A 273 12.95 9.47 -8.54
C ASP A 273 12.05 8.96 -9.66
N LYS A 274 12.40 7.83 -10.26
CA LYS A 274 11.68 7.30 -11.42
C LYS A 274 10.46 6.44 -11.08
N PHE A 275 10.53 5.63 -10.00
CA PHE A 275 9.58 4.55 -9.78
C PHE A 275 8.85 4.58 -8.44
N VAL A 276 9.16 5.51 -7.53
CA VAL A 276 8.37 5.73 -6.31
C VAL A 276 7.32 6.80 -6.59
N TYR A 277 6.07 6.48 -6.28
CA TYR A 277 4.90 7.32 -6.54
C TYR A 277 4.23 7.85 -5.29
N GLN A 278 4.31 7.15 -4.16
CA GLN A 278 3.61 7.48 -2.93
C GLN A 278 4.49 7.29 -1.71
N ALA A 279 4.31 8.14 -0.70
CA ALA A 279 4.84 7.95 0.65
C ALA A 279 3.79 8.39 1.68
N VAL A 280 3.64 7.61 2.75
CA VAL A 280 2.71 7.93 3.86
C VAL A 280 3.50 8.52 5.01
N VAL A 281 3.15 9.75 5.38
CA VAL A 281 3.92 10.53 6.35
C VAL A 281 3.02 11.18 7.42
N ASP A 282 3.62 11.47 8.57
CA ASP A 282 2.99 12.30 9.59
C ASP A 282 2.89 13.76 9.08
N PRO A 283 1.72 14.41 9.11
CA PRO A 283 1.58 15.79 8.65
C PRO A 283 2.47 16.78 9.40
N SER A 284 2.96 16.45 10.60
CA SER A 284 3.86 17.31 11.36
C SER A 284 5.28 17.44 10.77
N VAL A 285 5.64 16.61 9.78
CA VAL A 285 6.91 16.75 9.04
C VAL A 285 6.76 17.61 7.79
N LEU A 286 5.56 18.06 7.47
CA LEU A 286 5.23 18.83 6.27
C LEU A 286 5.19 20.33 6.56
N ASP A 287 5.57 21.12 5.58
CA ASP A 287 5.38 22.55 5.59
C ASP A 287 3.88 22.90 5.60
N GLU A 288 3.53 24.07 6.14
CA GLU A 288 2.14 24.51 6.28
C GLU A 288 1.41 24.56 4.92
N GLU A 289 2.09 25.02 3.88
CA GLU A 289 1.56 25.11 2.52
C GLU A 289 1.12 23.72 2.00
N VAL A 290 1.95 22.68 2.21
CA VAL A 290 1.64 21.30 1.82
C VAL A 290 0.45 20.77 2.61
N ARG A 291 0.35 21.07 3.91
CA ARG A 291 -0.78 20.64 4.75
C ARG A 291 -2.10 21.27 4.33
N LYS A 292 -2.08 22.55 3.96
CA LYS A 292 -3.28 23.29 3.48
C LYS A 292 -3.91 22.69 2.22
N VAL A 293 -3.15 21.91 1.45
CA VAL A 293 -3.69 21.20 0.27
C VAL A 293 -4.84 20.27 0.64
N LEU A 294 -4.85 19.71 1.85
CA LEU A 294 -5.94 18.84 2.34
C LEU A 294 -7.30 19.55 2.41
N ASP A 295 -7.32 20.87 2.52
CA ASP A 295 -8.54 21.68 2.60
C ASP A 295 -9.06 22.07 1.19
N SER A 296 -8.32 21.73 0.14
CA SER A 296 -8.67 22.07 -1.24
C SER A 296 -9.65 21.05 -1.85
N LYS A 297 -10.33 21.47 -2.92
CA LYS A 297 -11.19 20.56 -3.70
C LYS A 297 -10.31 19.59 -4.49
N PRO A 298 -10.50 18.27 -4.36
CA PRO A 298 -9.67 17.30 -5.08
C PRO A 298 -9.98 17.27 -6.58
N VAL A 299 -8.93 17.08 -7.37
CA VAL A 299 -9.03 16.61 -8.75
C VAL A 299 -9.33 15.13 -8.72
N VAL A 300 -10.39 14.71 -9.38
CA VAL A 300 -10.85 13.32 -9.39
C VAL A 300 -10.23 12.62 -10.60
N LEU A 301 -9.32 11.68 -10.32
CA LEU A 301 -8.72 10.82 -11.35
C LEU A 301 -9.72 9.72 -11.75
N PRO A 302 -9.71 9.26 -13.01
CA PRO A 302 -10.57 8.18 -13.44
C PRO A 302 -10.25 6.86 -12.72
N LEU A 303 -11.24 5.95 -12.64
CA LEU A 303 -11.10 4.68 -11.93
C LEU A 303 -9.92 3.81 -12.40
N TRP A 304 -9.54 3.93 -13.66
CA TRP A 304 -8.44 3.19 -14.28
C TRP A 304 -7.09 3.93 -14.25
N ASP A 305 -7.01 5.03 -13.54
CA ASP A 305 -5.76 5.78 -13.44
C ASP A 305 -4.65 4.93 -12.76
N PRO A 306 -3.42 4.94 -13.28
CA PRO A 306 -2.30 4.19 -12.69
C PRO A 306 -2.00 4.56 -11.25
N MET A 307 -2.40 5.76 -10.77
CA MET A 307 -2.28 6.15 -9.37
C MET A 307 -3.29 5.43 -8.45
N GLY A 308 -4.28 4.74 -9.02
CA GLY A 308 -5.26 3.93 -8.27
C GLY A 308 -4.90 2.46 -8.14
N SER A 309 -3.87 1.98 -8.82
CA SER A 309 -3.60 0.54 -8.93
C SER A 309 -3.16 -0.14 -7.63
N LEU A 310 -2.61 0.60 -6.67
CA LEU A 310 -2.16 0.10 -5.36
C LEU A 310 -3.15 0.41 -4.22
N ALA A 311 -4.13 1.24 -4.44
CA ALA A 311 -5.02 1.73 -3.39
C ALA A 311 -6.07 0.70 -2.95
#